data_fb6ca89aedb7a831d4d65ebcf987a1fa
#
_entry.id   fb6ca89aedb7a831d4d65ebcf987a1fa
#
_cell.length_a   1.000
_cell.length_b   1.000
_cell.length_c   1.000
_cell.angle_alpha   90.00
_cell.angle_beta   90.00
_cell.angle_gamma   90.00
#
_symmetry.space_group_name_H-M   'P 1'
#
loop_
_entity.id
_entity.type
_entity.pdbx_description
1 polymer ?
#
loop_
_entity_poly.entity_id
_entity_poly.type
_entity_poly.pdbx_seq_one_letter_code
_entity_poly.pdbx_strand_id
1 'polypeptide(L)'
;MSQTIDIDAIRLGKLKQLSGAKIDDAELSSCDLSGVRLSGATLSGSNLSRANLSQAHLEGSNLVGADLSGADLRANLWGANLMQCNLTGADLRGANLRGANLMGAVLTGASLTGAFLSGATLTGCNLESADIRGADLRGADISHSNMKGADLSRADLQGATLIEANLEEANLQETNFTGASLARANLLCAYIEGAITTGADLTGACKTGTILAL
;
A
#
# COMPACT_ATOMS: atom_id res chain seq x y z
N MET A 1 -24.39 23.21 -14.27
CA MET A 1 -24.97 21.88 -14.56
C MET A 1 -23.82 20.89 -14.49
N SER A 2 -23.76 20.00 -13.51
CA SER A 2 -22.75 18.95 -13.47
C SER A 2 -23.06 17.97 -14.61
N GLN A 3 -22.18 17.88 -15.58
CA GLN A 3 -22.29 16.92 -16.66
C GLN A 3 -22.20 15.52 -16.01
N THR A 4 -23.26 14.74 -16.09
CA THR A 4 -23.26 13.34 -15.65
C THR A 4 -22.23 12.60 -16.51
N ILE A 5 -21.23 11.99 -15.88
CA ILE A 5 -20.18 11.25 -16.58
C ILE A 5 -20.80 9.95 -17.07
N ASP A 6 -20.60 9.66 -18.35
CA ASP A 6 -21.06 8.41 -18.97
C ASP A 6 -20.15 7.25 -18.52
N ILE A 7 -20.60 6.49 -17.54
CA ILE A 7 -19.88 5.32 -16.99
C ILE A 7 -19.69 4.24 -18.07
N ASP A 8 -20.67 4.05 -18.95
CA ASP A 8 -20.54 3.06 -20.03
C ASP A 8 -19.46 3.45 -21.03
N ALA A 9 -19.30 4.75 -21.31
CA ALA A 9 -18.19 5.23 -22.13
C ALA A 9 -16.82 5.01 -21.46
N ILE A 10 -16.73 5.10 -20.13
CA ILE A 10 -15.53 4.73 -19.36
C ILE A 10 -15.27 3.23 -19.49
N ARG A 11 -16.28 2.40 -19.26
CA ARG A 11 -16.19 0.92 -19.34
C ARG A 11 -15.73 0.45 -20.72
N LEU A 12 -16.15 1.13 -21.76
CA LEU A 12 -15.76 0.86 -23.15
C LEU A 12 -14.39 1.46 -23.53
N GLY A 13 -13.66 2.09 -22.58
CA GLY A 13 -12.36 2.71 -22.83
C GLY A 13 -12.40 3.95 -23.73
N LYS A 14 -13.59 4.52 -23.98
CA LYS A 14 -13.76 5.71 -24.83
C LYS A 14 -13.40 7.01 -24.13
N LEU A 15 -13.47 7.05 -22.79
CA LEU A 15 -13.11 8.20 -21.98
C LEU A 15 -11.85 7.92 -21.18
N LYS A 16 -10.74 8.59 -21.52
CA LYS A 16 -9.46 8.45 -20.81
C LYS A 16 -9.01 9.72 -20.07
N GLN A 17 -9.70 10.84 -20.25
CA GLN A 17 -9.40 12.13 -19.60
C GLN A 17 -10.47 12.40 -18.54
N LEU A 18 -10.22 11.95 -17.31
CA LEU A 18 -11.16 11.96 -16.19
C LEU A 18 -10.59 12.69 -14.97
N SER A 19 -9.58 13.56 -15.19
CA SER A 19 -8.99 14.33 -14.09
C SER A 19 -10.05 15.22 -13.41
N GLY A 20 -10.13 15.15 -12.07
CA GLY A 20 -11.14 15.86 -11.28
C GLY A 20 -12.58 15.36 -11.48
N ALA A 21 -12.78 14.26 -12.19
CA ALA A 21 -14.10 13.67 -12.40
C ALA A 21 -14.71 13.15 -11.10
N LYS A 22 -16.05 13.19 -10.99
CA LYS A 22 -16.79 12.57 -9.88
C LYS A 22 -17.41 11.28 -10.37
N ILE A 23 -16.85 10.16 -9.90
CA ILE A 23 -17.17 8.81 -10.36
C ILE A 23 -17.38 7.90 -9.14
N ASP A 24 -17.90 8.48 -8.05
CA ASP A 24 -18.16 7.73 -6.82
C ASP A 24 -19.18 6.62 -7.07
N ASP A 25 -19.07 5.52 -6.33
CA ASP A 25 -19.95 4.34 -6.40
C ASP A 25 -20.07 3.70 -7.80
N ALA A 26 -19.11 3.94 -8.69
CA ALA A 26 -19.15 3.43 -10.06
C ALA A 26 -18.78 1.94 -10.13
N GLU A 27 -19.48 1.21 -11.00
CA GLU A 27 -19.19 -0.19 -11.32
C GLU A 27 -18.19 -0.26 -12.50
N LEU A 28 -16.91 -0.42 -12.17
CA LEU A 28 -15.79 -0.46 -13.14
C LEU A 28 -14.97 -1.75 -13.00
N SER A 29 -15.56 -2.79 -12.44
CA SER A 29 -14.89 -4.07 -12.27
C SER A 29 -14.42 -4.67 -13.60
N SER A 30 -13.20 -5.22 -13.61
CA SER A 30 -12.57 -5.85 -14.77
C SER A 30 -12.44 -4.94 -16.01
N CYS A 31 -12.63 -3.62 -15.88
CA CYS A 31 -12.47 -2.67 -16.99
C CYS A 31 -11.00 -2.46 -17.33
N ASP A 32 -10.72 -2.20 -18.62
CA ASP A 32 -9.40 -1.71 -19.05
C ASP A 32 -9.34 -0.18 -18.91
N LEU A 33 -8.74 0.25 -17.81
CA LEU A 33 -8.48 1.65 -17.48
C LEU A 33 -6.98 1.98 -17.60
N SER A 34 -6.24 1.19 -18.38
CA SER A 34 -4.80 1.40 -18.56
C SER A 34 -4.49 2.79 -19.11
N GLY A 35 -3.54 3.49 -18.48
CA GLY A 35 -3.11 4.84 -18.85
C GLY A 35 -4.19 5.91 -18.70
N VAL A 36 -5.33 5.63 -18.05
CA VAL A 36 -6.38 6.62 -17.81
C VAL A 36 -5.87 7.75 -16.90
N ARG A 37 -6.33 8.98 -17.17
CA ARG A 37 -6.03 10.15 -16.31
C ARG A 37 -7.16 10.39 -15.34
N LEU A 38 -6.92 10.10 -14.07
CA LEU A 38 -7.85 10.22 -12.93
C LEU A 38 -7.28 11.11 -11.82
N SER A 39 -6.27 11.95 -12.13
CA SER A 39 -5.66 12.82 -11.13
C SER A 39 -6.71 13.72 -10.49
N GLY A 40 -6.79 13.72 -9.14
CA GLY A 40 -7.78 14.48 -8.38
C GLY A 40 -9.24 14.02 -8.57
N ALA A 41 -9.50 12.91 -9.24
CA ALA A 41 -10.85 12.37 -9.39
C ALA A 41 -11.36 11.78 -8.05
N THR A 42 -12.71 11.70 -7.89
CA THR A 42 -13.34 10.96 -6.79
C THR A 42 -13.93 9.66 -7.32
N LEU A 43 -13.55 8.55 -6.65
CA LEU A 43 -13.95 7.17 -6.94
C LEU A 43 -14.33 6.46 -5.64
N SER A 44 -14.80 7.21 -4.62
CA SER A 44 -15.13 6.65 -3.33
C SER A 44 -16.21 5.58 -3.47
N GLY A 45 -16.07 4.45 -2.79
CA GLY A 45 -17.00 3.34 -2.83
C GLY A 45 -17.09 2.60 -4.18
N SER A 46 -16.32 3.01 -5.19
CA SER A 46 -16.40 2.38 -6.53
C SER A 46 -15.87 0.95 -6.53
N ASN A 47 -16.46 0.10 -7.34
CA ASN A 47 -15.99 -1.25 -7.62
C ASN A 47 -15.00 -1.21 -8.80
N LEU A 48 -13.73 -1.34 -8.51
CA LEU A 48 -12.60 -1.43 -9.45
C LEU A 48 -11.92 -2.80 -9.38
N SER A 49 -12.60 -3.79 -8.81
CA SER A 49 -12.04 -5.14 -8.65
C SER A 49 -11.59 -5.71 -10.00
N ARG A 50 -10.38 -6.27 -10.02
CA ARG A 50 -9.73 -6.81 -11.23
C ARG A 50 -9.60 -5.85 -12.40
N ALA A 51 -9.79 -4.53 -12.21
CA ALA A 51 -9.58 -3.54 -13.26
C ALA A 51 -8.09 -3.45 -13.61
N ASN A 52 -7.80 -3.21 -14.88
CA ASN A 52 -6.45 -2.87 -15.33
C ASN A 52 -6.26 -1.35 -15.23
N LEU A 53 -5.57 -0.90 -14.20
CA LEU A 53 -5.18 0.50 -13.97
C LEU A 53 -3.68 0.71 -14.22
N SER A 54 -3.01 -0.22 -14.93
CA SER A 54 -1.59 -0.09 -15.22
C SER A 54 -1.30 1.24 -15.95
N GLN A 55 -0.23 1.91 -15.53
CA GLN A 55 0.17 3.23 -16.04
C GLN A 55 -0.88 4.34 -15.85
N ALA A 56 -1.95 4.11 -15.08
CA ALA A 56 -2.94 5.15 -14.80
C ALA A 56 -2.34 6.29 -13.96
N HIS A 57 -2.91 7.49 -14.13
CA HIS A 57 -2.58 8.69 -13.38
C HIS A 57 -3.66 8.92 -12.31
N LEU A 58 -3.38 8.53 -11.09
CA LEU A 58 -4.29 8.60 -9.93
C LEU A 58 -3.79 9.59 -8.86
N GLU A 59 -2.89 10.50 -9.22
CA GLU A 59 -2.30 11.45 -8.28
C GLU A 59 -3.38 12.26 -7.57
N GLY A 60 -3.34 12.27 -6.24
CA GLY A 60 -4.29 13.01 -5.41
C GLY A 60 -5.76 12.58 -5.57
N SER A 61 -6.04 11.44 -6.20
CA SER A 61 -7.42 10.94 -6.32
C SER A 61 -7.97 10.47 -4.97
N ASN A 62 -9.30 10.49 -4.84
CA ASN A 62 -10.01 9.98 -3.68
C ASN A 62 -10.65 8.63 -4.00
N LEU A 63 -10.14 7.55 -3.41
CA LEU A 63 -10.57 6.15 -3.59
C LEU A 63 -11.13 5.56 -2.28
N VAL A 64 -11.49 6.38 -1.29
CA VAL A 64 -11.93 5.91 0.03
C VAL A 64 -12.99 4.81 -0.10
N GLY A 65 -12.72 3.66 0.53
CA GLY A 65 -13.64 2.52 0.55
C GLY A 65 -13.83 1.81 -0.80
N ALA A 66 -13.05 2.14 -1.82
CA ALA A 66 -13.15 1.46 -3.11
C ALA A 66 -12.69 0.00 -3.02
N ASP A 67 -13.31 -0.87 -3.82
CA ASP A 67 -12.85 -2.25 -4.03
C ASP A 67 -11.87 -2.29 -5.21
N LEU A 68 -10.60 -2.53 -4.90
CA LEU A 68 -9.49 -2.67 -5.83
C LEU A 68 -8.91 -4.09 -5.78
N SER A 69 -9.67 -5.07 -5.27
CA SER A 69 -9.19 -6.44 -5.12
C SER A 69 -8.76 -7.04 -6.46
N GLY A 70 -7.55 -7.58 -6.50
CA GLY A 70 -6.96 -8.17 -7.70
C GLY A 70 -6.73 -7.19 -8.86
N ALA A 71 -6.85 -5.88 -8.65
CA ALA A 71 -6.59 -4.88 -9.69
C ALA A 71 -5.09 -4.77 -10.02
N ASP A 72 -4.79 -4.44 -11.27
CA ASP A 72 -3.44 -4.03 -11.69
C ASP A 72 -3.26 -2.53 -11.43
N LEU A 73 -2.53 -2.21 -10.36
CA LEU A 73 -2.27 -0.85 -9.88
C LEU A 73 -0.80 -0.43 -10.05
N ARG A 74 -0.11 -0.95 -11.05
CA ARG A 74 1.24 -0.49 -11.43
C ARG A 74 1.16 0.93 -12.03
N ALA A 75 0.79 1.88 -11.19
CA ALA A 75 0.28 3.20 -11.55
C ALA A 75 0.94 4.31 -10.72
N ASN A 76 0.63 5.55 -11.03
CA ASN A 76 1.00 6.70 -10.21
C ASN A 76 -0.15 7.08 -9.26
N LEU A 77 0.02 6.80 -7.98
CA LEU A 77 -0.91 7.03 -6.88
C LEU A 77 -0.35 8.06 -5.87
N TRP A 78 0.57 8.92 -6.31
CA TRP A 78 1.18 9.93 -5.45
C TRP A 78 0.13 10.77 -4.73
N GLY A 79 0.18 10.79 -3.39
CA GLY A 79 -0.76 11.53 -2.56
C GLY A 79 -2.23 11.10 -2.67
N ALA A 80 -2.53 9.94 -3.27
CA ALA A 80 -3.89 9.43 -3.37
C ALA A 80 -4.44 9.04 -2.00
N ASN A 81 -5.75 9.16 -1.83
CA ASN A 81 -6.47 8.72 -0.63
C ASN A 81 -7.10 7.35 -0.86
N LEU A 82 -6.49 6.32 -0.28
CA LEU A 82 -6.86 4.90 -0.37
C LEU A 82 -7.36 4.38 0.98
N MET A 83 -7.84 5.27 1.87
CA MET A 83 -8.34 4.84 3.18
C MET A 83 -9.42 3.77 3.04
N GLN A 84 -9.31 2.70 3.85
CA GLN A 84 -10.29 1.62 3.93
C GLN A 84 -10.55 0.91 2.58
N CYS A 85 -9.67 1.05 1.58
CA CYS A 85 -9.77 0.30 0.34
C CYS A 85 -9.56 -1.20 0.57
N ASN A 86 -10.22 -2.00 -0.24
CA ASN A 86 -9.89 -3.41 -0.40
C ASN A 86 -8.88 -3.57 -1.54
N LEU A 87 -7.62 -3.85 -1.21
CA LEU A 87 -6.51 -4.09 -2.13
C LEU A 87 -6.03 -5.55 -2.07
N THR A 88 -6.88 -6.46 -1.60
CA THR A 88 -6.54 -7.89 -1.48
C THR A 88 -6.06 -8.44 -2.81
N GLY A 89 -4.84 -8.98 -2.84
CA GLY A 89 -4.24 -9.57 -4.04
C GLY A 89 -3.96 -8.59 -5.18
N ALA A 90 -4.02 -7.28 -4.96
CA ALA A 90 -3.73 -6.28 -5.99
C ALA A 90 -2.25 -6.29 -6.38
N ASP A 91 -1.97 -5.95 -7.64
CA ASP A 91 -0.61 -5.77 -8.17
C ASP A 91 -0.20 -4.30 -8.12
N LEU A 92 0.61 -3.95 -7.12
CA LEU A 92 1.16 -2.61 -6.89
C LEU A 92 2.67 -2.55 -7.17
N ARG A 93 3.22 -3.51 -7.91
CA ARG A 93 4.66 -3.58 -8.18
C ARG A 93 5.16 -2.31 -8.85
N GLY A 94 6.17 -1.67 -8.25
CA GLY A 94 6.73 -0.42 -8.74
C GLY A 94 5.77 0.77 -8.73
N ALA A 95 4.59 0.66 -8.13
CA ALA A 95 3.64 1.77 -8.02
C ALA A 95 4.22 2.94 -7.23
N ASN A 96 3.86 4.16 -7.61
CA ASN A 96 4.23 5.36 -6.88
C ASN A 96 3.13 5.73 -5.87
N LEU A 97 3.32 5.35 -4.61
CA LEU A 97 2.42 5.60 -3.47
C LEU A 97 2.99 6.63 -2.49
N ARG A 98 3.96 7.47 -2.90
CA ARG A 98 4.57 8.45 -2.01
C ARG A 98 3.52 9.37 -1.42
N GLY A 99 3.55 9.52 -0.09
CA GLY A 99 2.59 10.36 0.62
C GLY A 99 1.13 9.93 0.49
N ALA A 100 0.83 8.75 -0.06
CA ALA A 100 -0.53 8.24 -0.13
C ALA A 100 -1.07 7.89 1.27
N ASN A 101 -2.38 7.99 1.44
CA ASN A 101 -3.06 7.61 2.66
C ASN A 101 -3.78 6.27 2.46
N LEU A 102 -3.25 5.20 3.07
CA LEU A 102 -3.81 3.84 3.03
C LEU A 102 -4.41 3.43 4.38
N MET A 103 -4.63 4.36 5.31
CA MET A 103 -5.07 4.03 6.67
C MET A 103 -6.25 3.06 6.66
N GLY A 104 -6.09 1.92 7.37
CA GLY A 104 -7.11 0.87 7.48
C GLY A 104 -7.39 0.08 6.20
N ALA A 105 -6.58 0.22 5.16
CA ALA A 105 -6.74 -0.56 3.93
C ALA A 105 -6.39 -2.04 4.14
N VAL A 106 -6.99 -2.91 3.34
CA VAL A 106 -6.73 -4.36 3.33
C VAL A 106 -5.85 -4.69 2.12
N LEU A 107 -4.61 -5.10 2.38
CA LEU A 107 -3.60 -5.46 1.37
C LEU A 107 -3.16 -6.92 1.49
N THR A 108 -4.01 -7.79 2.03
CA THR A 108 -3.69 -9.21 2.22
C THR A 108 -3.25 -9.84 0.91
N GLY A 109 -2.03 -10.41 0.88
CA GLY A 109 -1.47 -11.03 -0.31
C GLY A 109 -1.22 -10.11 -1.50
N ALA A 110 -1.27 -8.78 -1.32
CA ALA A 110 -0.94 -7.84 -2.38
C ALA A 110 0.56 -7.86 -2.71
N SER A 111 0.91 -7.53 -3.96
CA SER A 111 2.31 -7.39 -4.38
C SER A 111 2.70 -5.91 -4.46
N LEU A 112 3.63 -5.49 -3.59
CA LEU A 112 4.21 -4.14 -3.54
C LEU A 112 5.72 -4.18 -3.85
N THR A 113 6.20 -5.23 -4.52
CA THR A 113 7.63 -5.37 -4.81
C THR A 113 8.17 -4.11 -5.51
N GLY A 114 9.19 -3.48 -4.93
CA GLY A 114 9.81 -2.28 -5.45
C GLY A 114 8.90 -1.05 -5.51
N ALA A 115 7.75 -1.06 -4.84
CA ALA A 115 6.86 0.10 -4.78
C ALA A 115 7.49 1.26 -3.99
N PHE A 116 7.06 2.48 -4.28
CA PHE A 116 7.53 3.69 -3.62
C PHE A 116 6.46 4.20 -2.64
N LEU A 117 6.70 4.01 -1.34
CA LEU A 117 5.77 4.33 -0.24
C LEU A 117 6.37 5.36 0.73
N SER A 118 7.43 6.08 0.34
CA SER A 118 8.06 7.02 1.26
C SER A 118 7.06 8.07 1.75
N GLY A 119 6.99 8.25 3.08
CA GLY A 119 6.06 9.16 3.75
C GLY A 119 4.57 8.77 3.62
N ALA A 120 4.25 7.57 3.16
CA ALA A 120 2.87 7.10 3.13
C ALA A 120 2.34 6.76 4.53
N THR A 121 1.02 6.82 4.69
CA THR A 121 0.33 6.41 5.92
C THR A 121 -0.34 5.06 5.70
N LEU A 122 0.15 4.02 6.42
CA LEU A 122 -0.36 2.65 6.40
C LEU A 122 -0.86 2.23 7.79
N THR A 123 -1.18 3.19 8.64
CA THR A 123 -1.62 2.93 10.02
C THR A 123 -2.82 1.99 10.03
N GLY A 124 -2.74 0.89 10.78
CA GLY A 124 -3.82 -0.08 10.93
C GLY A 124 -4.15 -0.89 9.67
N CYS A 125 -3.28 -0.91 8.65
CA CYS A 125 -3.47 -1.75 7.47
C CYS A 125 -3.37 -3.24 7.80
N ASN A 126 -4.07 -4.06 7.00
CA ASN A 126 -3.81 -5.49 6.95
C ASN A 126 -2.94 -5.83 5.74
N LEU A 127 -1.66 -6.12 6.00
CA LEU A 127 -0.61 -6.49 5.03
C LEU A 127 -0.20 -7.96 5.20
N GLU A 128 -1.07 -8.79 5.79
CA GLU A 128 -0.77 -10.20 6.01
C GLU A 128 -0.38 -10.90 4.71
N SER A 129 0.77 -11.59 4.73
CA SER A 129 1.34 -12.29 3.57
C SER A 129 1.56 -11.41 2.33
N ALA A 130 1.65 -10.08 2.46
CA ALA A 130 1.97 -9.19 1.35
C ALA A 130 3.44 -9.32 0.93
N ASP A 131 3.70 -9.16 -0.36
CA ASP A 131 5.06 -9.11 -0.92
C ASP A 131 5.52 -7.65 -1.04
N ILE A 132 6.38 -7.22 -0.11
CA ILE A 132 6.86 -5.83 0.01
C ILE A 132 8.36 -5.75 -0.29
N ARG A 133 8.92 -6.77 -0.94
CA ARG A 133 10.35 -6.88 -1.21
C ARG A 133 10.92 -5.66 -1.94
N GLY A 134 12.01 -5.11 -1.40
CA GLY A 134 12.73 -4.00 -2.00
C GLY A 134 11.92 -2.71 -2.13
N ALA A 135 10.79 -2.58 -1.45
CA ALA A 135 10.00 -1.35 -1.46
C ALA A 135 10.67 -0.21 -0.68
N ASP A 136 10.43 1.02 -1.09
CA ASP A 136 10.87 2.24 -0.40
C ASP A 136 9.78 2.71 0.57
N LEU A 137 9.95 2.43 1.86
CA LEU A 137 9.03 2.79 2.96
C LEU A 137 9.62 3.86 3.88
N ARG A 138 10.62 4.62 3.42
CA ARG A 138 11.30 5.62 4.26
C ARG A 138 10.33 6.63 4.83
N GLY A 139 10.37 6.80 6.16
CA GLY A 139 9.50 7.73 6.87
C GLY A 139 8.00 7.40 6.79
N ALA A 140 7.61 6.21 6.33
CA ALA A 140 6.22 5.79 6.32
C ALA A 140 5.73 5.51 7.76
N ASP A 141 4.44 5.75 8.00
CA ASP A 141 3.77 5.34 9.24
C ASP A 141 3.00 4.04 9.01
N ILE A 142 3.51 2.94 9.59
CA ILE A 142 2.96 1.58 9.48
C ILE A 142 2.52 1.08 10.86
N SER A 143 2.28 2.01 11.81
CA SER A 143 1.89 1.67 13.18
C SER A 143 0.60 0.87 13.20
N HIS A 144 0.49 -0.06 14.16
CA HIS A 144 -0.70 -0.90 14.38
C HIS A 144 -1.10 -1.78 13.18
N SER A 145 -0.28 -1.90 12.16
CA SER A 145 -0.57 -2.74 10.99
C SER A 145 -0.32 -4.22 11.27
N ASN A 146 -1.05 -5.09 10.58
CA ASN A 146 -0.80 -6.53 10.57
C ASN A 146 0.05 -6.90 9.34
N MET A 147 1.32 -7.25 9.58
CA MET A 147 2.28 -7.71 8.56
C MET A 147 2.72 -9.16 8.82
N LYS A 148 1.86 -9.95 9.49
CA LYS A 148 2.17 -11.35 9.75
C LYS A 148 2.51 -12.10 8.47
N GLY A 149 3.68 -12.77 8.45
CA GLY A 149 4.16 -13.53 7.30
C GLY A 149 4.43 -12.72 6.03
N ALA A 150 4.43 -11.37 6.11
CA ALA A 150 4.79 -10.54 4.95
C ALA A 150 6.28 -10.66 4.61
N ASP A 151 6.63 -10.48 3.35
CA ASP A 151 8.02 -10.43 2.89
C ASP A 151 8.45 -8.97 2.67
N LEU A 152 9.25 -8.44 3.60
CA LEU A 152 9.87 -7.11 3.54
C LEU A 152 11.37 -7.19 3.23
N SER A 153 11.86 -8.34 2.74
CA SER A 153 13.28 -8.49 2.50
C SER A 153 13.81 -7.40 1.55
N ARG A 154 14.96 -6.81 1.92
CA ARG A 154 15.60 -5.69 1.22
C ARG A 154 14.77 -4.42 1.12
N ALA A 155 13.66 -4.28 1.84
CA ALA A 155 12.91 -3.04 1.91
C ALA A 155 13.69 -1.95 2.68
N ASP A 156 13.48 -0.69 2.31
CA ASP A 156 14.06 0.46 3.02
C ASP A 156 13.01 1.10 3.93
N LEU A 157 13.13 0.86 5.25
CA LEU A 157 12.27 1.41 6.30
C LEU A 157 13.01 2.48 7.14
N GLN A 158 14.01 3.14 6.57
CA GLN A 158 14.76 4.18 7.29
C GLN A 158 13.80 5.26 7.82
N GLY A 159 13.84 5.49 9.14
CA GLY A 159 13.01 6.47 9.82
C GLY A 159 11.51 6.17 9.81
N ALA A 160 11.09 4.98 9.40
CA ALA A 160 9.68 4.58 9.44
C ALA A 160 9.19 4.37 10.88
N THR A 161 7.88 4.48 11.08
CA THR A 161 7.21 4.21 12.35
C THR A 161 6.42 2.91 12.26
N LEU A 162 6.76 1.91 13.10
CA LEU A 162 6.15 0.58 13.17
C LEU A 162 5.67 0.27 14.59
N ILE A 163 5.23 1.30 15.33
CA ILE A 163 4.79 1.14 16.72
C ILE A 163 3.63 0.15 16.78
N GLU A 164 3.76 -0.89 17.63
CA GLU A 164 2.74 -1.94 17.80
C GLU A 164 2.37 -2.68 16.49
N ALA A 165 3.22 -2.63 15.47
CA ALA A 165 3.01 -3.43 14.28
C ALA A 165 3.21 -4.93 14.56
N ASN A 166 2.41 -5.77 13.92
CA ASN A 166 2.56 -7.23 13.99
C ASN A 166 3.43 -7.73 12.82
N LEU A 167 4.68 -8.08 13.12
CA LEU A 167 5.67 -8.64 12.18
C LEU A 167 5.95 -10.12 12.47
N GLU A 168 5.02 -10.82 13.14
CA GLU A 168 5.14 -12.24 13.42
C GLU A 168 5.42 -13.03 12.13
N GLU A 169 6.46 -13.89 12.16
CA GLU A 169 6.88 -14.72 11.03
C GLU A 169 7.23 -13.93 9.73
N ALA A 170 7.34 -12.60 9.81
CA ALA A 170 7.71 -11.80 8.63
C ALA A 170 9.15 -12.04 8.19
N ASN A 171 9.39 -11.98 6.88
CA ASN A 171 10.74 -11.99 6.32
C ASN A 171 11.29 -10.56 6.28
N LEU A 172 12.26 -10.25 7.14
CA LEU A 172 12.91 -8.96 7.31
C LEU A 172 14.40 -9.02 6.91
N GLN A 173 14.80 -10.03 6.14
CA GLN A 173 16.19 -10.21 5.75
C GLN A 173 16.70 -9.03 4.94
N GLU A 174 17.89 -8.54 5.27
CA GLU A 174 18.53 -7.40 4.60
C GLU A 174 17.69 -6.09 4.61
N THR A 175 16.64 -6.01 5.46
CA THR A 175 15.80 -4.80 5.60
C THR A 175 16.57 -3.68 6.30
N ASN A 176 16.41 -2.44 5.85
CA ASN A 176 17.03 -1.26 6.49
C ASN A 176 16.04 -0.59 7.46
N PHE A 177 16.26 -0.77 8.77
CA PHE A 177 15.52 -0.11 9.85
C PHE A 177 16.28 1.06 10.48
N THR A 178 17.26 1.65 9.81
CA THR A 178 18.05 2.75 10.38
C THR A 178 17.16 3.86 10.92
N GLY A 179 17.21 4.12 12.23
CA GLY A 179 16.41 5.17 12.88
C GLY A 179 14.89 4.90 12.91
N ALA A 180 14.42 3.71 12.56
CA ALA A 180 13.00 3.37 12.61
C ALA A 180 12.53 3.15 14.07
N SER A 181 11.23 3.38 14.33
CA SER A 181 10.60 3.04 15.61
C SER A 181 9.81 1.75 15.49
N LEU A 182 10.30 0.68 16.17
CA LEU A 182 9.62 -0.61 16.33
C LEU A 182 9.15 -0.80 17.78
N ALA A 183 8.87 0.30 18.49
CA ALA A 183 8.45 0.22 19.87
C ALA A 183 7.20 -0.66 20.01
N ARG A 184 7.27 -1.66 20.91
CA ARG A 184 6.22 -2.66 21.15
C ARG A 184 5.78 -3.48 19.92
N ALA A 185 6.56 -3.49 18.83
CA ALA A 185 6.28 -4.35 17.69
C ALA A 185 6.41 -5.85 18.06
N ASN A 186 5.59 -6.69 17.43
CA ASN A 186 5.68 -8.13 17.57
C ASN A 186 6.56 -8.69 16.44
N LEU A 187 7.79 -9.12 16.79
CA LEU A 187 8.76 -9.75 15.88
C LEU A 187 8.86 -11.27 16.15
N LEU A 188 7.85 -11.89 16.76
CA LEU A 188 7.87 -13.31 17.07
C LEU A 188 8.22 -14.14 15.82
N CYS A 189 9.32 -14.92 15.92
CA CYS A 189 9.80 -15.77 14.82
C CYS A 189 10.07 -15.04 13.48
N ALA A 190 10.25 -13.72 13.48
CA ALA A 190 10.61 -12.99 12.26
C ALA A 190 12.05 -13.34 11.82
N TYR A 191 12.25 -13.44 10.51
CA TYR A 191 13.55 -13.69 9.88
C TYR A 191 14.26 -12.35 9.65
N ILE A 192 15.28 -12.03 10.46
CA ILE A 192 15.91 -10.69 10.50
C ILE A 192 17.39 -10.72 10.14
N GLU A 193 17.86 -11.78 9.52
CA GLU A 193 19.27 -11.90 9.14
C GLU A 193 19.70 -10.80 8.17
N GLY A 194 20.84 -10.16 8.46
CA GLY A 194 21.37 -9.08 7.63
C GLY A 194 20.60 -7.76 7.72
N ALA A 195 19.56 -7.65 8.55
CA ALA A 195 18.85 -6.39 8.73
C ALA A 195 19.72 -5.33 9.43
N ILE A 196 19.57 -4.07 9.02
CA ILE A 196 20.29 -2.93 9.60
C ILE A 196 19.38 -2.26 10.63
N THR A 197 19.74 -2.33 11.91
CA THR A 197 18.95 -1.76 13.03
C THR A 197 19.64 -0.58 13.71
N THR A 198 20.59 0.08 13.05
CA THR A 198 21.33 1.20 13.63
C THR A 198 20.38 2.34 14.02
N GLY A 199 20.38 2.68 15.33
CA GLY A 199 19.49 3.74 15.86
C GLY A 199 18.01 3.41 15.87
N ALA A 200 17.62 2.15 15.59
CA ALA A 200 16.22 1.74 15.69
C ALA A 200 15.77 1.63 17.16
N ASP A 201 14.54 2.08 17.44
CA ASP A 201 13.90 1.93 18.75
C ASP A 201 13.13 0.61 18.81
N LEU A 202 13.63 -0.36 19.60
CA LEU A 202 13.03 -1.68 19.83
C LEU A 202 12.44 -1.79 21.25
N THR A 203 12.12 -0.65 21.90
CA THR A 203 11.62 -0.64 23.28
C THR A 203 10.32 -1.43 23.39
N GLY A 204 10.33 -2.48 24.22
CA GLY A 204 9.16 -3.33 24.45
C GLY A 204 8.81 -4.25 23.29
N ALA A 205 9.60 -4.31 22.21
CA ALA A 205 9.35 -5.23 21.11
C ALA A 205 9.50 -6.71 21.54
N CYS A 206 8.61 -7.57 21.06
CA CYS A 206 8.73 -9.01 21.22
C CYS A 206 9.76 -9.54 20.19
N LYS A 207 10.89 -10.06 20.66
CA LYS A 207 12.00 -10.56 19.81
C LYS A 207 12.18 -12.07 19.90
N THR A 208 11.25 -12.78 20.53
CA THR A 208 11.34 -14.23 20.73
C THR A 208 11.48 -14.95 19.37
N GLY A 209 12.44 -15.85 19.27
CA GLY A 209 12.70 -16.60 18.05
C GLY A 209 13.44 -15.83 16.95
N THR A 210 13.90 -14.60 17.23
CA THR A 210 14.79 -13.84 16.34
C THR A 210 16.23 -13.85 16.86
N ILE A 211 17.22 -13.55 16.00
CA ILE A 211 18.63 -13.39 16.43
C ILE A 211 18.83 -12.16 17.33
N LEU A 212 17.87 -11.23 17.39
CA LEU A 212 17.90 -10.07 18.27
C LEU A 212 17.55 -10.42 19.74
N ALA A 213 17.07 -11.62 19.99
CA ALA A 213 16.75 -12.11 21.33
C ALA A 213 18.00 -12.51 22.14
N LEU A 214 19.17 -12.59 21.50
CA LEU A 214 20.47 -12.87 22.08
C LEU A 214 21.12 -11.55 22.49
#